data_e3f6c7201b6f72177d8e8c2b88afa799
#
_entry.id   e3f6c7201b6f72177d8e8c2b88afa799
#
_cell.length_a   1.000
_cell.length_b   1.000
_cell.length_c   1.000
_cell.angle_alpha   90.00
_cell.angle_beta   90.00
_cell.angle_gamma   90.00
#
_symmetry.space_group_name_H-M   'P 1'
#
loop_
_entity.id
_entity.type
_entity.pdbx_description
1 polymer ?
#
loop_
_entity_poly.entity_id
_entity_poly.type
_entity_poly.pdbx_seq_one_letter_code
_entity_poly.pdbx_strand_id
1 'polypeptide(L)'
;MESSQFTDNQPHYEAIEQMETQGATCDTFRVKLYGKLHFLKRLKAEYAGDIRYQEALRKEFETGYRLEHPNLVRYLSLDDNSILMDYVDGETLFQRISSHPDYFKNRKNTDKFVRQLLDVLDYLHSHQVLHLDLKPDNILLTRINDDVKLIDFGFCYTDTFPDTTGRTESYAAPEQLSNVNSQLSIQTDIYALGKILELLPNHYIYNKVIARCTAEKPSERYQSIKEVAKAINSRTRSTHILYALLALLLVVAIVVFILLSQGKEPQQEEPVAPVDTLSVKSVDTTSVTPVNVLPKVEDKQPKTISPTTSAPVTPATSPTKETSIEQLRADISKAVLPKFNATLGALSDSVQPGTTAWTEAGWALEASLENTLKDLILSHSDIPMEQVAQEYTSYVQSLITLKYNKAMKR
;
A
#
# COMPACT_ATOMS: atom_id res chain seq x y z
N MET A 1 -17.19 -13.68 -61.08
CA MET A 1 -17.52 -14.75 -60.16
C MET A 1 -16.23 -15.00 -59.36
N GLU A 2 -16.09 -14.82 -58.22
CA GLU A 2 -16.68 -14.33 -57.01
C GLU A 2 -15.54 -13.84 -56.15
N SER A 3 -15.56 -12.60 -55.79
CA SER A 3 -14.63 -12.03 -54.81
C SER A 3 -14.86 -12.73 -53.48
N SER A 4 -13.94 -13.57 -53.05
CA SER A 4 -13.94 -14.13 -51.73
C SER A 4 -13.73 -13.01 -50.70
N GLN A 5 -14.78 -12.74 -49.99
CA GLN A 5 -14.82 -12.03 -48.73
C GLN A 5 -13.91 -12.74 -47.71
N PHE A 6 -12.71 -12.22 -47.51
CA PHE A 6 -11.94 -12.41 -46.29
C PHE A 6 -11.78 -11.03 -45.67
N THR A 7 -12.87 -10.54 -45.10
CA THR A 7 -12.89 -9.37 -44.24
C THR A 7 -13.73 -9.74 -43.06
N ASP A 8 -13.10 -10.09 -42.01
CA ASP A 8 -13.38 -9.82 -40.61
C ASP A 8 -12.63 -10.86 -39.72
N ASN A 9 -11.34 -10.68 -39.60
CA ASN A 9 -10.52 -11.54 -38.76
C ASN A 9 -10.41 -10.95 -37.33
N GLN A 10 -11.35 -10.06 -36.96
CA GLN A 10 -11.37 -9.59 -35.58
C GLN A 10 -11.97 -10.67 -34.67
N PRO A 11 -11.33 -10.99 -33.56
CA PRO A 11 -11.89 -11.94 -32.61
C PRO A 11 -13.25 -11.41 -32.12
N HIS A 12 -14.31 -12.24 -32.33
CA HIS A 12 -15.64 -11.90 -31.87
C HIS A 12 -15.71 -12.12 -30.35
N TYR A 13 -15.73 -11.03 -29.58
CA TYR A 13 -15.86 -11.10 -28.12
C TYR A 13 -17.32 -11.40 -27.74
N GLU A 14 -17.54 -12.38 -26.87
CA GLU A 14 -18.85 -12.78 -26.35
C GLU A 14 -19.45 -11.69 -25.42
N ALA A 15 -18.57 -10.97 -24.69
CA ALA A 15 -18.94 -9.85 -23.84
C ALA A 15 -17.77 -8.86 -23.78
N ILE A 16 -18.08 -7.57 -23.71
CA ILE A 16 -17.13 -6.48 -23.57
C ILE A 16 -17.64 -5.57 -22.45
N GLU A 17 -16.80 -5.36 -21.43
CA GLU A 17 -17.08 -4.46 -20.32
C GLU A 17 -15.91 -3.49 -20.16
N GLN A 18 -16.19 -2.20 -20.26
CA GLN A 18 -15.18 -1.17 -20.05
C GLN A 18 -14.78 -1.13 -18.57
N MET A 19 -13.48 -1.11 -18.29
CA MET A 19 -12.98 -1.02 -16.93
C MET A 19 -13.05 0.43 -16.42
N GLU A 20 -13.20 0.60 -15.12
CA GLU A 20 -13.26 1.92 -14.48
C GLU A 20 -11.94 2.70 -14.65
N THR A 21 -10.82 2.00 -14.57
CA THR A 21 -9.49 2.59 -14.72
C THR A 21 -9.12 2.67 -16.19
N GLN A 22 -9.01 3.87 -16.72
CA GLN A 22 -8.64 4.14 -18.11
C GLN A 22 -7.22 4.73 -18.20
N GLY A 23 -6.46 4.29 -19.21
CA GLY A 23 -5.14 4.86 -19.50
C GLY A 23 -5.23 6.24 -20.18
N ALA A 24 -4.12 6.97 -20.20
CA ALA A 24 -4.05 8.26 -20.90
C ALA A 24 -4.32 8.11 -22.41
N THR A 25 -3.71 7.12 -23.06
CA THR A 25 -3.75 6.89 -24.49
C THR A 25 -4.61 5.69 -24.92
N CYS A 26 -4.93 4.81 -23.96
CA CYS A 26 -5.68 3.57 -24.21
C CYS A 26 -6.89 3.48 -23.30
N ASP A 27 -7.96 2.93 -23.85
CA ASP A 27 -9.10 2.40 -23.11
C ASP A 27 -8.85 0.94 -22.75
N THR A 28 -9.33 0.52 -21.59
CA THR A 28 -9.16 -0.84 -21.07
C THR A 28 -10.51 -1.52 -20.89
N PHE A 29 -10.55 -2.81 -21.25
CA PHE A 29 -11.77 -3.59 -21.23
C PHE A 29 -11.52 -4.97 -20.64
N ARG A 30 -12.53 -5.48 -19.96
CA ARG A 30 -12.66 -6.90 -19.67
C ARG A 30 -13.49 -7.54 -20.76
N VAL A 31 -12.91 -8.50 -21.46
CA VAL A 31 -13.58 -9.18 -22.58
C VAL A 31 -13.66 -10.67 -22.34
N LYS A 32 -14.70 -11.30 -22.89
CA LYS A 32 -14.86 -12.75 -22.83
C LYS A 32 -14.67 -13.34 -24.23
N LEU A 33 -13.76 -14.29 -24.35
CA LEU A 33 -13.43 -14.98 -25.57
C LEU A 33 -13.31 -16.48 -25.29
N TYR A 34 -14.07 -17.30 -26.02
CA TYR A 34 -14.17 -18.76 -25.81
C TYR A 34 -14.44 -19.16 -24.35
N GLY A 35 -15.37 -18.43 -23.71
CA GLY A 35 -15.76 -18.67 -22.33
C GLY A 35 -14.76 -18.19 -21.27
N LYS A 36 -13.55 -17.70 -21.64
CA LYS A 36 -12.51 -17.24 -20.76
C LYS A 36 -12.43 -15.71 -20.73
N LEU A 37 -12.16 -15.13 -19.56
CA LEU A 37 -11.93 -13.69 -19.41
C LEU A 37 -10.51 -13.31 -19.84
N HIS A 38 -10.43 -12.17 -20.55
CA HIS A 38 -9.21 -11.54 -21.00
C HIS A 38 -9.23 -10.05 -20.71
N PHE A 39 -8.06 -9.43 -20.67
CA PHE A 39 -7.89 -7.98 -20.62
C PHE A 39 -7.56 -7.48 -22.02
N LEU A 40 -8.27 -6.47 -22.47
CA LEU A 40 -8.06 -5.81 -23.77
C LEU A 40 -7.63 -4.36 -23.52
N LYS A 41 -6.45 -4.00 -24.01
CA LYS A 41 -5.93 -2.63 -24.06
C LYS A 41 -6.04 -2.12 -25.48
N ARG A 42 -6.82 -1.06 -25.72
CA ARG A 42 -7.10 -0.52 -27.05
C ARG A 42 -6.77 0.96 -27.12
N LEU A 43 -6.09 1.41 -28.16
CA LEU A 43 -5.87 2.84 -28.41
C LEU A 43 -7.20 3.58 -28.47
N LYS A 44 -7.28 4.74 -27.83
CA LYS A 44 -8.44 5.63 -27.97
C LYS A 44 -8.56 6.11 -29.40
N ALA A 45 -9.78 6.40 -29.82
CA ALA A 45 -10.08 6.79 -31.20
C ALA A 45 -9.23 7.96 -31.70
N GLU A 46 -8.87 8.89 -30.82
CA GLU A 46 -8.04 10.05 -31.12
C GLU A 46 -6.57 9.70 -31.47
N TYR A 47 -6.08 8.57 -30.95
CA TYR A 47 -4.69 8.08 -31.17
C TYR A 47 -4.62 6.91 -32.15
N ALA A 48 -5.76 6.28 -32.47
CA ALA A 48 -5.80 5.07 -33.30
C ALA A 48 -5.32 5.27 -34.75
N GLY A 49 -5.36 6.51 -35.27
CA GLY A 49 -4.84 6.87 -36.58
C GLY A 49 -3.39 7.35 -36.61
N ASP A 50 -2.73 7.51 -35.46
CA ASP A 50 -1.36 7.99 -35.38
C ASP A 50 -0.37 6.83 -35.30
N ILE A 51 0.48 6.71 -36.31
CA ILE A 51 1.46 5.62 -36.46
C ILE A 51 2.41 5.52 -35.25
N ARG A 52 2.72 6.62 -34.57
CA ARG A 52 3.61 6.64 -33.41
C ARG A 52 3.00 5.86 -32.24
N TYR A 53 1.70 6.03 -32.00
CA TYR A 53 0.99 5.30 -30.93
C TYR A 53 0.79 3.82 -31.30
N GLN A 54 0.54 3.52 -32.57
CA GLN A 54 0.48 2.14 -33.06
C GLN A 54 1.84 1.43 -32.91
N GLU A 55 2.94 2.11 -33.25
CA GLU A 55 4.30 1.56 -33.07
C GLU A 55 4.64 1.36 -31.58
N ALA A 56 4.25 2.29 -30.71
CA ALA A 56 4.45 2.14 -29.28
C ALA A 56 3.68 0.92 -28.73
N LEU A 57 2.42 0.76 -29.13
CA LEU A 57 1.60 -0.39 -28.77
C LEU A 57 2.20 -1.70 -29.28
N ARG A 58 2.69 -1.72 -30.53
CA ARG A 58 3.38 -2.88 -31.11
C ARG A 58 4.63 -3.26 -30.34
N LYS A 59 5.47 -2.29 -29.99
CA LYS A 59 6.69 -2.51 -29.22
C LYS A 59 6.38 -3.04 -27.82
N GLU A 60 5.35 -2.50 -27.17
CA GLU A 60 4.86 -3.03 -25.89
C GLU A 60 4.49 -4.51 -26.03
N PHE A 61 3.68 -4.85 -27.04
CA PHE A 61 3.30 -6.23 -27.29
C PHE A 61 4.51 -7.13 -27.57
N GLU A 62 5.39 -6.73 -28.48
CA GLU A 62 6.59 -7.52 -28.85
C GLU A 62 7.48 -7.80 -27.64
N THR A 63 7.57 -6.84 -26.71
CA THR A 63 8.32 -7.01 -25.46
C THR A 63 7.62 -7.99 -24.55
N GLY A 64 6.35 -7.77 -24.25
CA GLY A 64 5.58 -8.59 -23.32
C GLY A 64 5.34 -10.02 -23.81
N TYR A 65 5.14 -10.20 -25.14
CA TYR A 65 4.87 -11.50 -25.75
C TYR A 65 6.04 -12.50 -25.65
N ARG A 66 7.27 -11.99 -25.60
CA ARG A 66 8.49 -12.83 -25.47
C ARG A 66 8.79 -13.25 -24.03
N LEU A 67 8.09 -12.66 -23.07
CA LEU A 67 8.35 -12.88 -21.65
C LEU A 67 7.36 -13.88 -21.08
N GLU A 68 7.88 -14.87 -20.37
CA GLU A 68 7.07 -15.85 -19.67
C GLU A 68 7.58 -16.03 -18.24
N HIS A 69 6.80 -15.53 -17.27
CA HIS A 69 7.11 -15.63 -15.85
C HIS A 69 5.83 -15.70 -15.01
N PRO A 70 5.78 -16.50 -13.92
CA PRO A 70 4.57 -16.64 -13.12
C PRO A 70 4.07 -15.32 -12.52
N ASN A 71 4.95 -14.34 -12.32
CA ASN A 71 4.62 -13.03 -11.77
C ASN A 71 4.52 -11.93 -12.85
N LEU A 72 4.40 -12.28 -14.13
CA LEU A 72 4.05 -11.37 -15.22
C LEU A 72 2.65 -11.65 -15.76
N VAL A 73 2.00 -10.62 -16.29
CA VAL A 73 0.83 -10.80 -17.15
C VAL A 73 1.28 -11.37 -18.49
N ARG A 74 0.49 -12.29 -19.05
CA ARG A 74 0.80 -12.89 -20.35
C ARG A 74 0.12 -12.09 -21.47
N TYR A 75 0.91 -11.68 -22.45
CA TYR A 75 0.44 -11.09 -23.70
C TYR A 75 0.05 -12.19 -24.69
N LEU A 76 -1.11 -12.06 -25.35
CA LEU A 76 -1.69 -13.15 -26.15
C LEU A 76 -1.72 -12.82 -27.63
N SER A 77 -2.24 -11.67 -28.00
CA SER A 77 -2.32 -11.24 -29.39
C SER A 77 -2.29 -9.72 -29.51
N LEU A 78 -1.85 -9.25 -30.67
CA LEU A 78 -1.87 -7.86 -31.12
C LEU A 78 -2.80 -7.77 -32.33
N ASP A 79 -3.67 -6.82 -32.31
CA ASP A 79 -4.45 -6.33 -33.44
C ASP A 79 -4.02 -4.88 -33.76
N ASP A 80 -4.44 -4.27 -34.85
CA ASP A 80 -3.94 -2.96 -35.34
C ASP A 80 -3.88 -1.89 -34.24
N ASN A 81 -4.88 -1.84 -33.36
CA ASN A 81 -4.99 -0.83 -32.31
C ASN A 81 -5.22 -1.42 -30.92
N SER A 82 -5.04 -2.71 -30.72
CA SER A 82 -5.32 -3.35 -29.43
C SER A 82 -4.42 -4.54 -29.09
N ILE A 83 -4.13 -4.70 -27.80
CA ILE A 83 -3.43 -5.83 -27.23
C ILE A 83 -4.41 -6.64 -26.38
N LEU A 84 -4.46 -7.95 -26.60
CA LEU A 84 -5.14 -8.91 -25.75
C LEU A 84 -4.18 -9.56 -24.77
N MET A 85 -4.53 -9.61 -23.50
CA MET A 85 -3.73 -10.20 -22.42
C MET A 85 -4.58 -11.13 -21.56
N ASP A 86 -3.94 -12.00 -20.79
CA ASP A 86 -4.63 -12.75 -19.75
C ASP A 86 -5.27 -11.79 -18.73
N TYR A 87 -6.52 -12.07 -18.36
CA TYR A 87 -7.18 -11.32 -17.28
C TYR A 87 -6.65 -11.80 -15.92
N VAL A 88 -6.23 -10.87 -15.11
CA VAL A 88 -5.81 -11.12 -13.72
C VAL A 88 -6.95 -10.73 -12.79
N ASP A 89 -7.58 -11.71 -12.16
CA ASP A 89 -8.53 -11.43 -11.07
C ASP A 89 -7.75 -11.07 -9.79
N GLY A 90 -7.70 -9.79 -9.50
CA GLY A 90 -6.92 -9.23 -8.41
C GLY A 90 -7.19 -7.75 -8.22
N GLU A 91 -6.45 -7.16 -7.31
CA GLU A 91 -6.45 -5.72 -7.05
C GLU A 91 -5.04 -5.16 -7.15
N THR A 92 -4.91 -3.87 -7.44
CA THR A 92 -3.60 -3.21 -7.50
C THR A 92 -2.99 -3.13 -6.10
N LEU A 93 -1.66 -3.00 -6.03
CA LEU A 93 -0.97 -2.76 -4.76
C LEU A 93 -1.52 -1.51 -4.06
N PHE A 94 -1.86 -0.47 -4.83
CA PHE A 94 -2.49 0.73 -4.29
C PHE A 94 -3.83 0.43 -3.62
N GLN A 95 -4.72 -0.31 -4.31
CA GLN A 95 -6.01 -0.74 -3.77
C GLN A 95 -5.83 -1.62 -2.53
N ARG A 96 -4.89 -2.59 -2.56
CA ARG A 96 -4.61 -3.48 -1.43
C ARG A 96 -4.15 -2.71 -0.19
N ILE A 97 -3.25 -1.75 -0.33
CA ILE A 97 -2.77 -0.93 0.80
C ILE A 97 -3.91 -0.07 1.36
N SER A 98 -4.76 0.49 0.48
CA SER A 98 -5.86 1.37 0.86
C SER A 98 -7.01 0.61 1.52
N SER A 99 -7.43 -0.53 0.95
CA SER A 99 -8.59 -1.32 1.42
C SER A 99 -8.25 -2.26 2.59
N HIS A 100 -7.00 -2.73 2.68
CA HIS A 100 -6.53 -3.68 3.68
C HIS A 100 -5.22 -3.23 4.33
N PRO A 101 -5.21 -2.12 5.12
CA PRO A 101 -3.98 -1.52 5.66
C PRO A 101 -3.19 -2.46 6.58
N ASP A 102 -3.84 -3.49 7.13
CA ASP A 102 -3.21 -4.48 8.00
C ASP A 102 -2.57 -5.65 7.24
N TYR A 103 -2.85 -5.79 5.94
CA TYR A 103 -2.38 -6.93 5.14
C TYR A 103 -0.84 -7.07 5.19
N PHE A 104 -0.12 -5.97 4.97
CA PHE A 104 1.33 -5.94 5.00
C PHE A 104 1.94 -5.78 6.39
N LYS A 105 1.16 -5.63 7.47
CA LYS A 105 1.64 -5.78 8.85
C LYS A 105 2.05 -7.23 9.12
N ASN A 106 1.42 -8.18 8.44
CA ASN A 106 1.84 -9.58 8.49
C ASN A 106 3.13 -9.77 7.69
N ARG A 107 4.20 -10.13 8.39
CA ARG A 107 5.53 -10.33 7.80
C ARG A 107 5.55 -11.36 6.67
N LYS A 108 4.77 -12.44 6.78
CA LYS A 108 4.72 -13.48 5.74
C LYS A 108 4.20 -12.92 4.42
N ASN A 109 3.18 -12.05 4.46
CA ASN A 109 2.62 -11.41 3.28
C ASN A 109 3.64 -10.45 2.66
N THR A 110 4.30 -9.63 3.49
CA THR A 110 5.37 -8.73 3.04
C THR A 110 6.54 -9.48 2.42
N ASP A 111 7.04 -10.54 3.09
CA ASP A 111 8.16 -11.34 2.60
C ASP A 111 7.80 -12.06 1.29
N LYS A 112 6.54 -12.53 1.13
CA LYS A 112 6.06 -13.12 -0.12
C LYS A 112 6.03 -12.09 -1.24
N PHE A 113 5.40 -10.96 -1.01
CA PHE A 113 5.28 -9.85 -1.95
C PHE A 113 6.67 -9.39 -2.44
N VAL A 114 7.56 -9.06 -1.50
CA VAL A 114 8.90 -8.55 -1.83
C VAL A 114 9.70 -9.60 -2.61
N ARG A 115 9.67 -10.87 -2.21
CA ARG A 115 10.36 -11.94 -2.94
C ARG A 115 9.86 -12.08 -4.37
N GLN A 116 8.53 -12.11 -4.59
CA GLN A 116 7.96 -12.26 -5.94
C GLN A 116 8.25 -11.04 -6.82
N LEU A 117 8.21 -9.83 -6.23
CA LEU A 117 8.57 -8.61 -6.96
C LEU A 117 10.04 -8.58 -7.36
N LEU A 118 10.95 -8.97 -6.47
CA LEU A 118 12.37 -9.10 -6.79
C LEU A 118 12.61 -10.16 -7.86
N ASP A 119 11.94 -11.29 -7.80
CA ASP A 119 12.09 -12.40 -8.75
C ASP A 119 11.70 -11.98 -10.16
N VAL A 120 10.54 -11.32 -10.31
CA VAL A 120 10.09 -10.84 -11.62
C VAL A 120 10.98 -9.73 -12.17
N LEU A 121 11.49 -8.82 -11.33
CA LEU A 121 12.41 -7.76 -11.80
C LEU A 121 13.78 -8.33 -12.20
N ASP A 122 14.31 -9.31 -11.46
CA ASP A 122 15.55 -10.00 -11.84
C ASP A 122 15.38 -10.75 -13.17
N TYR A 123 14.21 -11.38 -13.37
CA TYR A 123 13.85 -12.02 -14.64
C TYR A 123 13.84 -11.01 -15.80
N LEU A 124 13.17 -9.87 -15.67
CA LEU A 124 13.13 -8.82 -16.69
C LEU A 124 14.53 -8.34 -17.04
N HIS A 125 15.33 -7.99 -16.04
CA HIS A 125 16.69 -7.49 -16.25
C HIS A 125 17.61 -8.54 -16.88
N SER A 126 17.44 -9.82 -16.58
CA SER A 126 18.18 -10.91 -17.22
C SER A 126 17.84 -11.08 -18.70
N HIS A 127 16.64 -10.62 -19.12
CA HIS A 127 16.19 -10.58 -20.50
C HIS A 127 16.41 -9.21 -21.16
N GLN A 128 17.21 -8.33 -20.52
CA GLN A 128 17.53 -6.98 -21.02
C GLN A 128 16.30 -6.08 -21.18
N VAL A 129 15.26 -6.32 -20.38
CA VAL A 129 14.04 -5.51 -20.34
C VAL A 129 14.05 -4.67 -19.07
N LEU A 130 13.87 -3.36 -19.24
CA LEU A 130 13.62 -2.41 -18.17
C LEU A 130 12.11 -2.15 -18.08
N HIS A 131 11.56 -2.05 -16.88
CA HIS A 131 10.13 -1.77 -16.71
C HIS A 131 9.80 -0.28 -16.89
N LEU A 132 10.59 0.60 -16.29
CA LEU A 132 10.57 2.06 -16.38
C LEU A 132 9.30 2.77 -15.88
N ASP A 133 8.24 2.04 -15.55
CA ASP A 133 6.99 2.57 -14.96
C ASP A 133 6.53 1.69 -13.78
N LEU A 134 7.48 1.29 -12.94
CA LEU A 134 7.16 0.51 -11.75
C LEU A 134 6.47 1.39 -10.71
N LYS A 135 5.18 1.14 -10.50
CA LYS A 135 4.31 1.86 -9.56
C LYS A 135 3.24 0.94 -8.98
N PRO A 136 2.56 1.32 -7.89
CA PRO A 136 1.56 0.48 -7.24
C PRO A 136 0.40 0.05 -8.15
N ASP A 137 0.03 0.89 -9.13
CA ASP A 137 -1.05 0.58 -10.06
C ASP A 137 -0.67 -0.48 -11.09
N ASN A 138 0.63 -0.66 -11.37
CA ASN A 138 1.15 -1.66 -12.30
C ASN A 138 1.54 -2.99 -11.62
N ILE A 139 1.24 -3.13 -10.33
CA ILE A 139 1.47 -4.34 -9.54
C ILE A 139 0.12 -4.85 -9.03
N LEU A 140 -0.34 -5.99 -9.56
CA LEU A 140 -1.55 -6.65 -9.09
C LEU A 140 -1.22 -7.72 -8.05
N LEU A 141 -2.13 -7.93 -7.12
CA LEU A 141 -2.16 -9.06 -6.19
C LEU A 141 -3.38 -9.90 -6.52
N THR A 142 -3.18 -11.16 -6.89
CA THR A 142 -4.28 -12.06 -7.28
C THR A 142 -5.22 -12.31 -6.09
N ARG A 143 -6.53 -12.43 -6.38
CA ARG A 143 -7.57 -12.60 -5.35
C ARG A 143 -7.42 -13.89 -4.54
N ILE A 144 -6.97 -14.98 -5.17
CA ILE A 144 -6.95 -16.29 -4.51
C ILE A 144 -5.70 -16.48 -3.64
N ASN A 145 -4.53 -16.19 -4.21
CA ASN A 145 -3.24 -16.52 -3.58
C ASN A 145 -2.43 -15.30 -3.17
N ASP A 146 -2.89 -14.09 -3.44
CA ASP A 146 -2.10 -12.86 -3.28
C ASP A 146 -0.73 -12.95 -4.01
N ASP A 147 -0.71 -13.56 -5.20
CA ASP A 147 0.49 -13.61 -6.01
C ASP A 147 0.67 -12.30 -6.78
N VAL A 148 1.89 -11.80 -6.81
CA VAL A 148 2.25 -10.62 -7.61
C VAL A 148 2.08 -10.92 -9.08
N LYS A 149 1.45 -9.99 -9.80
CA LYS A 149 1.41 -9.93 -11.26
C LYS A 149 1.79 -8.53 -11.70
N LEU A 150 2.97 -8.42 -12.29
CA LEU A 150 3.44 -7.18 -12.88
C LEU A 150 2.80 -7.00 -14.26
N ILE A 151 2.30 -5.81 -14.52
CA ILE A 151 1.57 -5.47 -15.74
C ILE A 151 2.18 -4.22 -16.38
N ASP A 152 1.87 -4.02 -17.64
CA ASP A 152 2.14 -2.81 -18.43
C ASP A 152 3.63 -2.53 -18.70
N PHE A 153 4.02 -2.72 -19.96
CA PHE A 153 5.34 -2.39 -20.52
C PHE A 153 5.31 -1.14 -21.40
N GLY A 154 4.26 -0.33 -21.32
CA GLY A 154 4.03 0.81 -22.23
C GLY A 154 5.13 1.88 -22.20
N PHE A 155 5.94 1.93 -21.13
CA PHE A 155 7.04 2.89 -20.98
C PHE A 155 8.42 2.33 -21.28
N CYS A 156 8.54 1.05 -21.65
CA CYS A 156 9.84 0.47 -22.04
C CYS A 156 10.51 1.19 -23.22
N TYR A 157 9.81 2.11 -23.89
CA TYR A 157 10.26 2.81 -25.10
C TYR A 157 10.03 4.32 -25.03
N THR A 158 10.58 4.96 -24.01
CA THR A 158 10.45 6.41 -23.76
C THR A 158 11.02 7.29 -24.87
N ASP A 159 11.81 6.74 -25.79
CA ASP A 159 12.37 7.48 -26.93
C ASP A 159 11.32 7.95 -27.94
N THR A 160 10.11 7.37 -27.90
CA THR A 160 9.05 7.67 -28.89
C THR A 160 8.16 8.85 -28.47
N PHE A 161 8.05 9.15 -27.15
CA PHE A 161 7.18 10.21 -26.64
C PHE A 161 7.85 10.99 -25.49
N PRO A 162 8.73 11.96 -25.81
CA PRO A 162 9.37 12.79 -24.78
C PRO A 162 8.38 13.68 -23.99
N ASP A 163 7.18 13.93 -24.55
CA ASP A 163 6.19 14.84 -24.00
C ASP A 163 5.02 14.16 -23.25
N THR A 164 5.06 12.85 -23.03
CA THR A 164 3.99 12.17 -22.29
C THR A 164 4.02 12.53 -20.81
N THR A 165 3.17 13.49 -20.46
CA THR A 165 2.90 14.00 -19.11
C THR A 165 2.22 12.98 -18.17
N GLY A 166 2.29 11.70 -18.46
CA GLY A 166 1.63 10.63 -17.71
C GLY A 166 2.54 9.86 -16.74
N ARG A 167 3.79 10.28 -16.55
CA ARG A 167 4.69 9.64 -15.56
C ARG A 167 4.25 10.01 -14.16
N THR A 168 4.07 9.03 -13.33
CA THR A 168 3.79 9.24 -11.91
C THR A 168 5.11 9.67 -11.25
N GLU A 169 5.35 10.98 -11.17
CA GLU A 169 6.61 11.60 -10.69
C GLU A 169 7.11 11.01 -9.37
N SER A 170 6.20 10.57 -8.51
CA SER A 170 6.52 10.01 -7.18
C SER A 170 7.38 8.74 -7.20
N TYR A 171 7.38 7.99 -8.30
CA TYR A 171 8.14 6.72 -8.44
C TYR A 171 9.24 6.81 -9.48
N ALA A 172 9.22 7.85 -10.31
CA ALA A 172 10.22 8.06 -11.36
C ALA A 172 11.57 8.42 -10.75
N ALA A 173 12.62 7.81 -11.26
CA ALA A 173 13.99 8.12 -10.86
C ALA A 173 14.41 9.52 -11.36
N PRO A 174 15.34 10.23 -10.67
CA PRO A 174 15.79 11.56 -11.07
C PRO A 174 16.25 11.65 -12.53
N GLU A 175 16.93 10.62 -13.03
CA GLU A 175 17.37 10.52 -14.43
C GLU A 175 16.23 10.41 -15.43
N GLN A 176 15.04 9.94 -15.01
CA GLN A 176 13.85 9.93 -15.88
C GLN A 176 13.18 11.30 -15.98
N LEU A 177 13.37 12.14 -14.97
CA LEU A 177 12.78 13.48 -14.88
C LEU A 177 13.69 14.56 -15.45
N SER A 178 14.98 14.26 -15.58
CA SER A 178 15.95 15.19 -16.16
C SER A 178 15.85 15.17 -17.69
N ASN A 179 15.68 16.34 -18.32
CA ASN A 179 15.70 16.51 -19.78
C ASN A 179 17.11 16.32 -20.41
N VAL A 180 18.08 15.88 -19.62
CA VAL A 180 19.41 15.51 -20.10
C VAL A 180 19.32 14.07 -20.59
N ASN A 181 19.90 13.74 -21.74
CA ASN A 181 20.04 12.36 -22.29
C ASN A 181 20.72 11.44 -21.27
N SER A 182 20.07 11.17 -20.17
CA SER A 182 20.52 10.25 -19.13
C SER A 182 20.16 8.85 -19.56
N GLN A 183 21.15 7.99 -19.59
CA GLN A 183 20.96 6.60 -19.97
C GLN A 183 20.14 5.88 -18.91
N LEU A 184 18.91 5.50 -19.25
CA LEU A 184 18.06 4.66 -18.41
C LEU A 184 18.68 3.27 -18.27
N SER A 185 18.57 2.68 -17.11
CA SER A 185 19.27 1.45 -16.78
C SER A 185 18.52 0.66 -15.70
N ILE A 186 19.01 -0.53 -15.34
CA ILE A 186 18.46 -1.33 -14.23
C ILE A 186 18.37 -0.52 -12.93
N GLN A 187 19.26 0.43 -12.71
CA GLN A 187 19.26 1.31 -11.54
C GLN A 187 18.03 2.22 -11.49
N THR A 188 17.41 2.48 -12.64
CA THR A 188 16.15 3.23 -12.74
C THR A 188 14.99 2.43 -12.13
N ASP A 189 14.86 1.15 -12.47
CA ASP A 189 13.86 0.25 -11.85
C ASP A 189 14.16 -0.01 -10.37
N ILE A 190 15.46 -0.07 -9.99
CA ILE A 190 15.87 -0.20 -8.58
C ILE A 190 15.45 1.01 -7.76
N TYR A 191 15.46 2.21 -8.33
CA TYR A 191 14.93 3.39 -7.65
C TYR A 191 13.43 3.25 -7.38
N ALA A 192 12.66 2.93 -8.43
CA ALA A 192 11.22 2.70 -8.31
C ALA A 192 10.87 1.58 -7.32
N LEU A 193 11.65 0.48 -7.32
CA LEU A 193 11.53 -0.59 -6.31
C LEU A 193 11.74 -0.03 -4.89
N GLY A 194 12.72 0.83 -4.67
CA GLY A 194 12.94 1.52 -3.39
C GLY A 194 11.70 2.29 -2.95
N LYS A 195 11.07 3.04 -3.87
CA LYS A 195 9.83 3.79 -3.63
C LYS A 195 8.64 2.87 -3.32
N ILE A 196 8.55 1.69 -3.95
CA ILE A 196 7.53 0.69 -3.62
C ILE A 196 7.74 0.12 -2.22
N LEU A 197 8.98 -0.20 -1.83
CA LEU A 197 9.28 -0.71 -0.49
C LEU A 197 8.95 0.32 0.60
N GLU A 198 9.06 1.62 0.31
CA GLU A 198 8.75 2.73 1.23
C GLU A 198 7.26 2.80 1.58
N LEU A 199 6.37 2.34 0.69
CA LEU A 199 4.92 2.30 0.91
C LEU A 199 4.49 1.23 1.93
N LEU A 200 5.32 0.23 2.19
CA LEU A 200 4.93 -0.89 3.05
C LEU A 200 4.89 -0.45 4.51
N PRO A 201 3.87 -0.84 5.30
CA PRO A 201 3.77 -0.49 6.72
C PRO A 201 5.00 -0.85 7.56
N ASN A 202 5.71 -1.89 7.15
CA ASN A 202 6.93 -2.38 7.81
C ASN A 202 8.22 -1.89 7.11
N HIS A 203 8.17 -0.80 6.32
CA HIS A 203 9.30 -0.29 5.54
C HIS A 203 10.56 -0.05 6.39
N TYR A 204 10.42 0.28 7.68
CA TYR A 204 11.55 0.50 8.60
C TYR A 204 12.54 -0.69 8.64
N ILE A 205 12.07 -1.91 8.36
CA ILE A 205 12.96 -3.07 8.26
C ILE A 205 13.83 -3.04 7.00
N TYR A 206 13.47 -2.23 6.01
CA TYR A 206 14.16 -2.05 4.73
C TYR A 206 14.89 -0.71 4.62
N ASN A 207 14.88 0.18 5.64
CA ASN A 207 15.40 1.55 5.55
C ASN A 207 16.79 1.67 4.91
N LYS A 208 17.74 0.77 5.24
CA LYS A 208 19.09 0.79 4.63
C LYS A 208 19.04 0.39 3.16
N VAL A 209 18.15 -0.53 2.79
CA VAL A 209 17.96 -0.97 1.40
C VAL A 209 17.28 0.13 0.61
N ILE A 210 16.21 0.71 1.15
CA ILE A 210 15.47 1.83 0.55
C ILE A 210 16.42 3.00 0.30
N ALA A 211 17.14 3.46 1.32
CA ALA A 211 18.08 4.58 1.19
C ALA A 211 19.11 4.38 0.07
N ARG A 212 19.59 3.14 -0.13
CA ARG A 212 20.52 2.85 -1.21
C ARG A 212 19.83 2.68 -2.57
N CYS A 213 18.62 2.10 -2.61
CA CYS A 213 17.83 2.02 -3.85
C CYS A 213 17.48 3.42 -4.37
N THR A 214 17.10 4.35 -3.47
CA THR A 214 16.64 5.70 -3.81
C THR A 214 17.75 6.75 -3.81
N ALA A 215 19.03 6.34 -3.82
CA ALA A 215 20.14 7.27 -3.98
C ALA A 215 19.98 8.10 -5.27
N GLU A 216 20.37 9.38 -5.21
CA GLU A 216 20.21 10.30 -6.34
C GLU A 216 20.95 9.82 -7.58
N LYS A 217 22.22 9.43 -7.41
CA LYS A 217 23.05 8.93 -8.52
C LYS A 217 22.86 7.44 -8.75
N PRO A 218 22.58 6.99 -9.97
CA PRO A 218 22.45 5.57 -10.29
C PRO A 218 23.66 4.71 -9.86
N SER A 219 24.87 5.28 -9.91
CA SER A 219 26.11 4.58 -9.51
C SER A 219 26.19 4.28 -7.99
N GLU A 220 25.47 4.99 -7.17
CA GLU A 220 25.41 4.80 -5.71
C GLU A 220 24.37 3.73 -5.31
N ARG A 221 23.45 3.40 -6.22
CA ARG A 221 22.41 2.37 -6.02
C ARG A 221 22.99 0.96 -6.10
N TYR A 222 22.17 -0.02 -5.82
CA TYR A 222 22.51 -1.42 -6.13
C TYR A 222 22.66 -1.60 -7.65
N GLN A 223 23.58 -2.49 -8.03
CA GLN A 223 23.89 -2.70 -9.45
C GLN A 223 23.09 -3.87 -10.06
N SER A 224 22.32 -4.60 -9.25
CA SER A 224 21.40 -5.65 -9.69
C SER A 224 20.33 -5.92 -8.64
N ILE A 225 19.21 -6.52 -9.07
CA ILE A 225 18.15 -7.00 -8.16
C ILE A 225 18.71 -8.09 -7.22
N LYS A 226 19.65 -8.91 -7.66
CA LYS A 226 20.32 -9.91 -6.82
C LYS A 226 21.07 -9.28 -5.65
N GLU A 227 21.69 -8.13 -5.85
CA GLU A 227 22.30 -7.38 -4.74
C GLU A 227 21.27 -6.87 -3.75
N VAL A 228 20.11 -6.36 -4.23
CA VAL A 228 19.00 -5.94 -3.38
C VAL A 228 18.50 -7.14 -2.55
N ALA A 229 18.23 -8.26 -3.21
CA ALA A 229 17.78 -9.50 -2.56
C ALA A 229 18.78 -9.99 -1.50
N LYS A 230 20.08 -9.96 -1.80
CA LYS A 230 21.15 -10.31 -0.85
C LYS A 230 21.16 -9.38 0.37
N ALA A 231 20.98 -8.08 0.15
CA ALA A 231 20.95 -7.09 1.24
C ALA A 231 19.74 -7.31 2.16
N ILE A 232 18.57 -7.60 1.61
CA ILE A 232 17.35 -7.95 2.38
C ILE A 232 17.57 -9.23 3.18
N ASN A 233 18.07 -10.29 2.54
CA ASN A 233 18.26 -11.61 3.17
C ASN A 233 19.39 -11.63 4.23
N SER A 234 20.45 -10.84 4.05
CA SER A 234 21.55 -10.78 5.00
C SER A 234 21.11 -10.25 6.36
N ARG A 235 20.15 -9.33 6.39
CA ARG A 235 19.62 -8.76 7.63
C ARG A 235 18.79 -9.76 8.44
N THR A 236 17.96 -10.56 7.76
CA THR A 236 17.18 -11.61 8.43
C THR A 236 18.10 -12.66 9.06
N ARG A 237 19.18 -13.03 8.37
CA ARG A 237 20.15 -13.99 8.87
C ARG A 237 20.91 -13.47 10.09
N SER A 238 21.26 -12.18 10.11
CA SER A 238 21.95 -11.56 11.25
C SER A 238 21.10 -11.53 12.52
N THR A 239 19.80 -11.27 12.41
CA THR A 239 18.88 -11.29 13.56
C THR A 239 18.71 -12.71 14.13
N HIS A 240 18.61 -13.73 13.28
CA HIS A 240 18.54 -15.12 13.75
C HIS A 240 19.82 -15.56 14.47
N ILE A 241 21.01 -15.16 13.99
CA ILE A 241 22.28 -15.43 14.66
C ILE A 241 22.31 -14.74 16.03
N LEU A 242 21.86 -13.48 16.11
CA LEU A 242 21.80 -12.75 17.38
C LEU A 242 20.87 -13.45 18.39
N TYR A 243 19.66 -13.88 17.98
CA TYR A 243 18.77 -14.64 18.86
C TYR A 243 19.34 -15.99 19.27
N ALA A 244 20.04 -16.69 18.38
CA ALA A 244 20.71 -17.94 18.70
C ALA A 244 21.83 -17.73 19.75
N LEU A 245 22.62 -16.66 19.62
CA LEU A 245 23.64 -16.30 20.61
C LEU A 245 23.05 -15.91 21.97
N LEU A 246 21.94 -15.13 21.96
CA LEU A 246 21.23 -14.78 23.20
C LEU A 246 20.64 -16.03 23.89
N ALA A 247 20.07 -16.95 23.14
CA ALA A 247 19.56 -18.21 23.67
C ALA A 247 20.67 -19.06 24.25
N LEU A 248 21.85 -19.14 23.60
CA LEU A 248 23.01 -19.84 24.08
C LEU A 248 23.54 -19.22 25.40
N LEU A 249 23.61 -17.88 25.45
CA LEU A 249 24.00 -17.18 26.70
C LEU A 249 23.04 -17.46 27.86
N LEU A 250 21.72 -17.50 27.56
CA LEU A 250 20.72 -17.84 28.57
C LEU A 250 20.93 -19.28 29.11
N VAL A 251 21.15 -20.24 28.21
CA VAL A 251 21.42 -21.64 28.61
C VAL A 251 22.69 -21.71 29.47
N VAL A 252 23.77 -21.03 29.09
CA VAL A 252 25.02 -21.00 29.91
C VAL A 252 24.75 -20.37 31.26
N ALA A 253 24.00 -19.27 31.33
CA ALA A 253 23.64 -18.64 32.61
C ALA A 253 22.84 -19.57 33.52
N ILE A 254 21.88 -20.34 32.98
CA ILE A 254 21.10 -21.33 33.72
C ILE A 254 22.02 -22.45 34.26
N VAL A 255 22.94 -22.97 33.43
CA VAL A 255 23.88 -24.02 33.86
C VAL A 255 24.78 -23.52 34.98
N VAL A 256 25.35 -22.32 34.85
CA VAL A 256 26.18 -21.69 35.90
C VAL A 256 25.37 -21.49 37.18
N PHE A 257 24.12 -21.03 37.07
CA PHE A 257 23.24 -20.88 38.22
C PHE A 257 22.99 -22.22 38.95
N ILE A 258 22.71 -23.29 38.18
CA ILE A 258 22.52 -24.65 38.75
C ILE A 258 23.79 -25.13 39.45
N LEU A 259 24.97 -24.96 38.81
CA LEU A 259 26.26 -25.36 39.42
C LEU A 259 26.57 -24.59 40.70
N LEU A 260 26.28 -23.30 40.74
CA LEU A 260 26.45 -22.46 41.93
C LEU A 260 25.44 -22.80 43.05
N SER A 261 24.23 -23.24 42.68
CA SER A 261 23.20 -23.62 43.65
C SER A 261 23.43 -25.02 44.27
N GLN A 262 24.15 -25.91 43.56
CA GLN A 262 24.49 -27.23 44.08
C GLN A 262 25.64 -27.19 45.10
N GLY A 263 26.37 -26.05 45.20
CA GLY A 263 27.51 -25.89 46.16
C GLY A 263 27.10 -25.49 47.57
N LYS A 264 25.81 -25.39 47.89
CA LYS A 264 25.36 -25.17 49.29
C LYS A 264 24.83 -26.49 49.86
N GLU A 265 25.74 -27.24 50.50
CA GLU A 265 25.29 -28.29 51.43
C GLU A 265 24.46 -27.64 52.55
N PRO A 266 23.33 -28.23 52.94
CA PRO A 266 22.62 -27.79 54.13
C PRO A 266 23.48 -28.09 55.35
N GLN A 267 23.89 -27.08 56.10
CA GLN A 267 24.46 -27.28 57.42
C GLN A 267 23.41 -28.06 58.23
N GLN A 268 23.78 -29.28 58.61
CA GLN A 268 23.06 -30.03 59.63
C GLN A 268 23.15 -29.25 60.94
N GLU A 269 22.01 -28.71 61.39
CA GLU A 269 21.87 -28.32 62.79
C GLU A 269 21.97 -29.56 63.65
N GLU A 270 23.00 -29.60 64.54
CA GLU A 270 23.07 -30.62 65.57
C GLU A 270 21.84 -30.57 66.50
N PRO A 271 21.32 -31.74 66.92
CA PRO A 271 20.18 -31.80 67.82
C PRO A 271 20.54 -31.36 69.20
N VAL A 272 19.99 -30.25 69.71
CA VAL A 272 20.09 -29.84 71.10
C VAL A 272 19.29 -30.79 71.95
N ALA A 273 19.93 -31.39 72.97
CA ALA A 273 19.37 -32.33 73.95
C ALA A 273 18.22 -31.71 74.76
N PRO A 274 17.28 -32.52 75.24
CA PRO A 274 16.09 -32.04 75.97
C PRO A 274 16.45 -31.66 77.44
N VAL A 275 15.94 -30.49 77.83
CA VAL A 275 15.93 -30.08 79.23
C VAL A 275 14.52 -30.33 79.81
N ASP A 276 14.55 -31.05 80.97
CA ASP A 276 13.42 -31.54 81.74
C ASP A 276 12.45 -30.48 82.22
N THR A 277 11.23 -30.93 82.18
CA THR A 277 10.04 -30.65 83.02
C THR A 277 10.11 -29.64 84.15
N LEU A 278 9.12 -28.73 84.14
CA LEU A 278 8.29 -28.49 85.34
C LEU A 278 6.90 -28.00 85.00
N SER A 279 6.00 -28.79 85.54
CA SER A 279 4.55 -28.57 85.64
C SER A 279 4.17 -27.18 86.14
N VAL A 280 3.01 -26.66 85.74
CA VAL A 280 1.94 -26.22 86.60
C VAL A 280 0.71 -25.74 85.77
N LYS A 281 -0.42 -26.49 85.97
CA LYS A 281 -1.83 -26.14 86.07
C LYS A 281 -2.53 -25.24 85.01
N SER A 282 -3.47 -25.93 84.38
CA SER A 282 -4.86 -25.58 84.04
C SER A 282 -5.48 -24.31 84.61
N VAL A 283 -6.13 -23.53 83.75
CA VAL A 283 -7.47 -22.98 84.02
C VAL A 283 -8.22 -22.94 82.66
N ASP A 284 -9.43 -23.43 82.82
CA ASP A 284 -10.53 -23.55 81.87
C ASP A 284 -11.06 -22.24 81.31
N THR A 285 -11.67 -22.34 80.21
CA THR A 285 -13.03 -21.95 79.86
C THR A 285 -13.20 -21.12 78.61
N THR A 286 -13.98 -21.78 77.78
CA THR A 286 -15.11 -21.31 76.92
C THR A 286 -14.83 -20.51 75.64
N SER A 287 -15.03 -21.28 74.59
CA SER A 287 -16.05 -21.10 73.54
C SER A 287 -16.21 -19.72 72.88
N VAL A 288 -16.09 -19.67 71.62
CA VAL A 288 -17.22 -19.42 70.71
C VAL A 288 -16.74 -19.54 69.26
N THR A 289 -17.52 -20.28 68.53
CA THR A 289 -17.43 -20.67 67.10
C THR A 289 -17.67 -19.51 66.11
N PRO A 290 -17.55 -19.78 64.80
CA PRO A 290 -17.22 -18.81 63.79
C PRO A 290 -18.43 -18.21 63.06
N VAL A 291 -18.27 -17.06 62.46
CA VAL A 291 -19.26 -16.52 61.51
C VAL A 291 -18.60 -16.18 60.19
N ASN A 292 -19.02 -16.94 59.22
CA ASN A 292 -18.82 -16.80 57.80
C ASN A 292 -19.90 -15.87 57.28
N VAL A 293 -19.62 -14.78 56.58
CA VAL A 293 -20.58 -14.07 55.71
C VAL A 293 -19.90 -13.46 54.50
N LEU A 294 -20.21 -14.06 53.40
CA LEU A 294 -20.17 -13.45 52.04
C LEU A 294 -21.40 -12.55 51.86
N PRO A 295 -21.35 -11.46 51.17
CA PRO A 295 -22.52 -10.86 50.57
C PRO A 295 -22.63 -11.12 49.08
N LYS A 296 -23.83 -11.53 48.79
CA LYS A 296 -24.49 -11.90 47.58
C LYS A 296 -24.79 -10.68 46.70
N VAL A 297 -24.66 -10.86 45.42
CA VAL A 297 -25.11 -9.99 44.33
C VAL A 297 -26.63 -9.91 44.32
N GLU A 298 -27.20 -8.74 44.19
CA GLU A 298 -28.61 -8.53 43.87
C GLU A 298 -28.76 -7.79 42.53
N ASP A 299 -29.47 -8.49 41.68
CA ASP A 299 -30.01 -8.16 40.38
C ASP A 299 -31.23 -7.23 40.56
N LYS A 300 -31.35 -6.16 39.80
CA LYS A 300 -32.61 -5.43 39.60
C LYS A 300 -32.83 -5.07 38.15
N GLN A 301 -33.75 -5.78 37.56
CA GLN A 301 -34.42 -5.50 36.29
C GLN A 301 -35.65 -4.58 36.49
N PRO A 302 -36.36 -4.13 35.44
CA PRO A 302 -36.70 -2.74 35.18
C PRO A 302 -38.15 -2.39 35.46
N LYS A 303 -38.46 -1.12 35.59
CA LYS A 303 -39.86 -0.62 35.62
C LYS A 303 -40.22 0.08 34.30
N THR A 304 -41.21 -0.51 33.66
CA THR A 304 -42.11 -0.01 32.63
C THR A 304 -42.94 1.17 33.14
N ILE A 305 -43.01 2.25 32.34
CA ILE A 305 -44.13 3.18 32.38
C ILE A 305 -44.42 3.64 30.94
N SER A 306 -45.66 3.38 30.46
CA SER A 306 -46.29 3.97 29.27
C SER A 306 -47.45 4.86 29.76
N PRO A 307 -48.23 5.56 28.89
CA PRO A 307 -47.85 6.59 27.94
C PRO A 307 -48.69 7.89 28.19
N THR A 308 -48.28 9.02 27.62
CA THR A 308 -49.19 10.17 27.51
C THR A 308 -48.97 10.94 26.20
N THR A 309 -49.95 10.81 25.35
CA THR A 309 -50.63 11.74 24.42
C THR A 309 -49.86 12.89 23.71
N SER A 310 -49.70 12.72 22.45
CA SER A 310 -49.99 13.55 21.26
C SER A 310 -49.82 15.06 21.24
N ALA A 311 -48.94 15.54 20.38
CA ALA A 311 -49.19 16.68 19.48
C ALA A 311 -48.46 16.46 18.14
N PRO A 312 -48.96 16.96 17.01
CA PRO A 312 -48.49 16.55 15.66
C PRO A 312 -47.23 17.31 15.28
N VAL A 313 -46.14 16.55 14.98
CA VAL A 313 -44.95 17.08 14.38
C VAL A 313 -45.03 16.83 12.87
N THR A 314 -45.03 17.92 12.14
CA THR A 314 -44.83 17.98 10.68
C THR A 314 -43.65 17.09 10.24
N PRO A 315 -43.72 16.36 9.14
CA PRO A 315 -42.63 15.55 8.70
C PRO A 315 -41.47 16.44 8.23
N ALA A 316 -40.33 16.33 8.93
CA ALA A 316 -39.05 16.85 8.46
C ALA A 316 -38.70 16.07 7.21
N THR A 317 -38.67 16.74 6.09
CA THR A 317 -38.15 16.27 4.79
C THR A 317 -36.71 15.83 5.01
N SER A 318 -36.39 14.56 4.79
CA SER A 318 -35.02 14.06 4.70
C SER A 318 -34.29 14.87 3.62
N PRO A 319 -33.05 15.33 3.85
CA PRO A 319 -32.29 16.09 2.87
C PRO A 319 -32.13 15.24 1.60
N THR A 320 -32.44 15.84 0.45
CA THR A 320 -32.17 15.24 -0.86
C THR A 320 -30.68 14.98 -0.99
N LYS A 321 -30.25 13.89 -1.68
CA LYS A 321 -28.85 13.55 -1.92
C LYS A 321 -28.01 14.73 -2.40
N GLU A 322 -28.58 15.63 -3.15
CA GLU A 322 -27.97 16.85 -3.67
C GLU A 322 -27.58 17.83 -2.55
N THR A 323 -28.44 18.00 -1.54
CA THR A 323 -28.17 18.83 -0.36
C THR A 323 -27.02 18.28 0.50
N SER A 324 -26.91 16.94 0.63
CA SER A 324 -25.82 16.30 1.36
C SER A 324 -24.45 16.49 0.67
N ILE A 325 -24.39 16.48 -0.66
CA ILE A 325 -23.15 16.69 -1.41
C ILE A 325 -22.71 18.15 -1.37
N GLU A 326 -23.64 19.10 -1.46
CA GLU A 326 -23.30 20.52 -1.28
C GLU A 326 -22.76 20.82 0.11
N GLN A 327 -23.34 20.22 1.13
CA GLN A 327 -22.85 20.32 2.50
C GLN A 327 -21.45 19.73 2.62
N LEU A 328 -21.21 18.54 2.06
CA LEU A 328 -19.89 17.91 2.03
C LEU A 328 -18.84 18.83 1.38
N ARG A 329 -19.13 19.44 0.25
CA ARG A 329 -18.20 20.37 -0.43
C ARG A 329 -17.89 21.60 0.43
N ALA A 330 -18.88 22.13 1.14
CA ALA A 330 -18.69 23.24 2.07
C ALA A 330 -17.76 22.85 3.23
N ASP A 331 -17.97 21.66 3.80
CA ASP A 331 -17.17 21.16 4.91
C ASP A 331 -15.75 20.77 4.48
N ILE A 332 -15.56 20.22 3.27
CA ILE A 332 -14.23 20.03 2.66
C ILE A 332 -13.52 21.37 2.55
N SER A 333 -14.16 22.39 1.99
CA SER A 333 -13.56 23.70 1.85
C SER A 333 -13.17 24.32 3.19
N LYS A 334 -14.04 24.20 4.19
CA LYS A 334 -13.82 24.70 5.55
C LYS A 334 -12.65 23.99 6.25
N ALA A 335 -12.48 22.69 6.02
CA ALA A 335 -11.41 21.88 6.63
C ALA A 335 -10.06 22.03 5.93
N VAL A 336 -10.04 22.16 4.60
CA VAL A 336 -8.82 22.17 3.78
C VAL A 336 -8.25 23.56 3.57
N LEU A 337 -9.08 24.56 3.27
CA LEU A 337 -8.60 25.89 2.84
C LEU A 337 -7.72 26.61 3.87
N PRO A 338 -8.00 26.58 5.20
CA PRO A 338 -7.11 27.16 6.19
C PRO A 338 -5.73 26.49 6.22
N LYS A 339 -5.69 25.16 6.09
CA LYS A 339 -4.46 24.36 6.08
C LYS A 339 -3.63 24.64 4.83
N PHE A 340 -4.29 24.71 3.67
CA PHE A 340 -3.67 25.11 2.42
C PHE A 340 -3.06 26.52 2.52
N ASN A 341 -3.81 27.50 3.02
CA ASN A 341 -3.36 28.89 3.15
C ASN A 341 -2.20 29.04 4.16
N ALA A 342 -2.15 28.19 5.20
CA ALA A 342 -1.06 28.19 6.18
C ALA A 342 0.23 27.53 5.67
N THR A 343 0.18 26.79 4.57
CA THR A 343 1.31 26.03 4.01
C THR A 343 1.62 26.48 2.57
N LEU A 344 1.29 25.67 1.57
CA LEU A 344 1.56 25.95 0.16
C LEU A 344 0.96 27.28 -0.32
N GLY A 345 -0.22 27.63 0.17
CA GLY A 345 -0.88 28.91 -0.13
C GLY A 345 -0.14 30.12 0.40
N ALA A 346 0.63 29.98 1.50
CA ALA A 346 1.41 31.05 2.11
C ALA A 346 2.65 31.46 1.29
N LEU A 347 3.13 30.57 0.40
CA LEU A 347 4.27 30.88 -0.46
C LEU A 347 3.96 32.08 -1.36
N SER A 348 4.97 32.93 -1.54
CA SER A 348 4.89 34.02 -2.57
C SER A 348 4.67 33.38 -3.94
N ASP A 349 3.87 34.04 -4.80
CA ASP A 349 3.64 33.59 -6.18
C ASP A 349 4.93 33.68 -7.05
N SER A 350 6.01 34.25 -6.52
CA SER A 350 7.34 34.27 -7.16
C SER A 350 8.15 32.99 -6.90
N VAL A 351 7.73 32.14 -5.96
CA VAL A 351 8.40 30.87 -5.67
C VAL A 351 8.00 29.86 -6.74
N GLN A 352 8.98 29.39 -7.51
CA GLN A 352 8.74 28.47 -8.60
C GLN A 352 8.48 27.07 -8.09
N PRO A 353 7.54 26.32 -8.73
CA PRO A 353 7.37 24.89 -8.50
C PRO A 353 8.70 24.13 -8.72
N GLY A 354 8.94 23.10 -7.90
CA GLY A 354 10.19 22.32 -7.95
C GLY A 354 11.35 22.91 -7.14
N THR A 355 11.20 24.09 -6.51
CA THR A 355 12.17 24.60 -5.54
C THR A 355 12.02 23.91 -4.18
N THR A 356 13.07 23.94 -3.36
CA THR A 356 13.04 23.39 -1.99
C THR A 356 11.89 23.98 -1.17
N ALA A 357 11.68 25.30 -1.24
CA ALA A 357 10.60 25.99 -0.52
C ALA A 357 9.21 25.48 -0.97
N TRP A 358 9.01 25.23 -2.28
CA TRP A 358 7.76 24.65 -2.79
C TRP A 358 7.53 23.23 -2.27
N THR A 359 8.59 22.41 -2.28
CA THR A 359 8.54 21.03 -1.82
C THR A 359 8.26 20.93 -0.32
N GLU A 360 8.95 21.73 0.50
CA GLU A 360 8.74 21.78 1.95
C GLU A 360 7.32 22.23 2.31
N ALA A 361 6.78 23.24 1.61
CA ALA A 361 5.42 23.68 1.80
C ALA A 361 4.38 22.63 1.35
N GLY A 362 4.69 21.86 0.31
CA GLY A 362 3.90 20.72 -0.12
C GLY A 362 3.83 19.62 0.94
N TRP A 363 4.96 19.24 1.53
CA TRP A 363 5.01 18.27 2.63
C TRP A 363 4.31 18.79 3.88
N ALA A 364 4.44 20.08 4.21
CA ALA A 364 3.72 20.69 5.33
C ALA A 364 2.20 20.66 5.10
N LEU A 365 1.74 20.86 3.87
CA LEU A 365 0.33 20.72 3.51
C LEU A 365 -0.12 19.28 3.69
N GLU A 366 0.59 18.30 3.13
CA GLU A 366 0.29 16.86 3.23
C GLU A 366 0.16 16.44 4.70
N ALA A 367 1.15 16.73 5.52
CA ALA A 367 1.13 16.46 6.96
C ALA A 367 -0.07 17.11 7.68
N SER A 368 -0.43 18.35 7.31
CA SER A 368 -1.58 19.05 7.89
C SER A 368 -2.93 18.44 7.50
N LEU A 369 -2.99 17.76 6.35
CA LEU A 369 -4.20 17.16 5.79
C LEU A 369 -4.38 15.68 6.17
N GLU A 370 -3.38 15.02 6.76
CA GLU A 370 -3.31 13.57 7.03
C GLU A 370 -4.58 12.97 7.66
N ASN A 371 -5.20 13.67 8.62
CA ASN A 371 -6.42 13.20 9.27
C ASN A 371 -7.71 13.82 8.72
N THR A 372 -7.60 14.82 7.85
CA THR A 372 -8.78 15.60 7.40
C THR A 372 -9.77 14.77 6.62
N LEU A 373 -9.29 13.92 5.70
CA LEU A 373 -10.15 13.02 4.93
C LEU A 373 -10.86 12.01 5.83
N LYS A 374 -10.15 11.46 6.79
CA LYS A 374 -10.74 10.51 7.77
C LYS A 374 -11.85 11.14 8.58
N ASP A 375 -11.63 12.36 9.07
CA ASP A 375 -12.63 13.11 9.84
C ASP A 375 -13.87 13.45 8.99
N LEU A 376 -13.68 13.80 7.71
CA LEU A 376 -14.75 14.06 6.77
C LEU A 376 -15.57 12.79 6.45
N ILE A 377 -14.92 11.64 6.25
CA ILE A 377 -15.60 10.36 6.06
C ILE A 377 -16.44 9.98 7.27
N LEU A 378 -15.91 10.18 8.48
CA LEU A 378 -16.64 9.89 9.72
C LEU A 378 -17.83 10.84 9.94
N SER A 379 -17.72 12.11 9.53
CA SER A 379 -18.79 13.11 9.69
C SER A 379 -19.90 13.02 8.64
N HIS A 380 -19.63 12.37 7.49
CA HIS A 380 -20.56 12.22 6.37
C HIS A 380 -20.85 10.74 6.08
N SER A 381 -21.22 9.99 7.12
CA SER A 381 -21.49 8.55 7.02
C SER A 381 -22.70 8.18 6.14
N ASP A 382 -23.52 9.16 5.77
CA ASP A 382 -24.64 9.06 4.83
C ASP A 382 -24.19 9.10 3.34
N ILE A 383 -22.94 9.50 3.06
CA ILE A 383 -22.34 9.56 1.72
C ILE A 383 -21.35 8.40 1.57
N PRO A 384 -21.33 7.69 0.43
CA PRO A 384 -20.32 6.65 0.19
C PRO A 384 -18.90 7.19 0.35
N MET A 385 -18.06 6.46 1.08
CA MET A 385 -16.68 6.86 1.39
C MET A 385 -15.86 7.24 0.13
N GLU A 386 -16.07 6.50 -0.97
CA GLU A 386 -15.43 6.77 -2.26
C GLU A 386 -15.80 8.14 -2.81
N GLN A 387 -17.06 8.54 -2.67
CA GLN A 387 -17.54 9.84 -3.13
C GLN A 387 -16.98 10.96 -2.26
N VAL A 388 -16.89 10.78 -0.94
CA VAL A 388 -16.23 11.74 -0.03
C VAL A 388 -14.75 11.90 -0.41
N ALA A 389 -14.06 10.80 -0.66
CA ALA A 389 -12.65 10.81 -1.05
C ALA A 389 -12.43 11.47 -2.41
N GLN A 390 -13.31 11.25 -3.38
CA GLN A 390 -13.25 11.86 -4.70
C GLN A 390 -13.45 13.38 -4.66
N GLU A 391 -14.47 13.86 -3.95
CA GLU A 391 -14.74 15.30 -3.80
C GLU A 391 -13.57 15.99 -3.04
N TYR A 392 -13.05 15.36 -1.99
CA TYR A 392 -11.90 15.86 -1.23
C TYR A 392 -10.65 15.99 -2.10
N THR A 393 -10.29 14.92 -2.82
CA THR A 393 -9.10 14.88 -3.68
C THR A 393 -9.21 15.92 -4.79
N SER A 394 -10.38 16.01 -5.45
CA SER A 394 -10.64 17.00 -6.49
C SER A 394 -10.48 18.43 -5.98
N TYR A 395 -10.96 18.72 -4.77
CA TYR A 395 -10.83 20.05 -4.16
C TYR A 395 -9.37 20.40 -3.84
N VAL A 396 -8.62 19.49 -3.19
CA VAL A 396 -7.20 19.69 -2.87
C VAL A 396 -6.39 19.92 -4.14
N GLN A 397 -6.61 19.09 -5.16
CA GLN A 397 -5.93 19.19 -6.45
C GLN A 397 -6.22 20.53 -7.16
N SER A 398 -7.46 21.03 -7.08
CA SER A 398 -7.84 22.31 -7.66
C SER A 398 -7.08 23.48 -7.03
N LEU A 399 -6.88 23.46 -5.71
CA LEU A 399 -6.12 24.49 -4.97
C LEU A 399 -4.63 24.46 -5.34
N ILE A 400 -4.04 23.27 -5.41
CA ILE A 400 -2.63 23.08 -5.79
C ILE A 400 -2.43 23.57 -7.24
N THR A 401 -3.30 23.18 -8.17
CA THR A 401 -3.26 23.61 -9.57
C THR A 401 -3.40 25.11 -9.72
N LEU A 402 -4.32 25.72 -8.96
CA LEU A 402 -4.47 27.19 -8.96
C LEU A 402 -3.19 27.90 -8.52
N LYS A 403 -2.55 27.40 -7.45
CA LYS A 403 -1.29 27.96 -6.93
C LYS A 403 -0.14 27.75 -7.91
N TYR A 404 -0.02 26.55 -8.49
CA TYR A 404 0.96 26.23 -9.52
C TYR A 404 0.84 27.16 -10.72
N ASN A 405 -0.38 27.34 -11.27
CA ASN A 405 -0.63 28.20 -12.41
C ASN A 405 -0.34 29.68 -12.12
N LYS A 406 -0.52 30.13 -10.88
CA LYS A 406 -0.11 31.50 -10.48
C LYS A 406 1.39 31.68 -10.46
N ALA A 407 2.14 30.68 -9.99
CA ALA A 407 3.60 30.69 -9.97
C ALA A 407 4.20 30.62 -11.38
N MET A 408 3.58 29.86 -12.31
CA MET A 408 4.07 29.66 -13.68
C MET A 408 3.72 30.81 -14.66
N LYS A 409 2.77 31.69 -14.32
CA LYS A 409 2.37 32.82 -15.19
C LYS A 409 3.28 34.02 -15.10
N ARG A 410 4.36 33.97 -14.34
CA ARG A 410 5.38 35.03 -14.18
C ARG A 410 6.75 34.53 -14.63
#